data_82d3974e6cbee4d3f074816e13c79c0c
#
_entry.id   82d3974e6cbee4d3f074816e13c79c0c
#
_cell.length_a   1.000
_cell.length_b   1.000
_cell.length_c   1.000
_cell.angle_alpha   90.00
_cell.angle_beta   90.00
_cell.angle_gamma   90.00
#
_symmetry.space_group_name_H-M   'P 1'
#
loop_
_entity.id
_entity.type
_entity.pdbx_description
1 polymer ?
#
loop_
_entity_poly.entity_id
_entity_poly.type
_entity_poly.pdbx_seq_one_letter_code
_entity_poly.pdbx_strand_id
1 'polypeptide(L)'
;DGLITIKAIARIPGERAKVAVESYDDRIDPVGACVGMKGSRIHGIVRELRNENIDVINYTSNLSLFIQRALSPAKISSIRVNEEEKKAEVYLRPEEVSLAIGKGGLNIKLACMLTEYTIDVFRDIEGADEEDIYLDEFSDEIDQWVIDAIKASVLILPSRYSMHLATC
;
A
#
# COMPACT_ATOMS: atom_id res chain seq x y z
N ASP A 1 -20.38 -23.39 -4.67
CA ASP A 1 -20.95 -23.71 -5.98
C ASP A 1 -19.98 -23.45 -7.15
N GLY A 2 -18.70 -23.21 -6.87
CA GLY A 2 -17.65 -23.10 -7.89
C GLY A 2 -17.63 -21.80 -8.71
N LEU A 3 -18.38 -20.79 -8.30
CA LEU A 3 -18.44 -19.52 -9.01
C LEU A 3 -17.30 -18.56 -8.62
N ILE A 4 -16.70 -18.76 -7.47
CA ILE A 4 -15.61 -17.93 -6.94
C ILE A 4 -14.37 -18.77 -6.76
N THR A 5 -13.24 -18.26 -7.24
CA THR A 5 -11.94 -18.91 -7.14
C THR A 5 -10.99 -18.07 -6.28
N ILE A 6 -10.24 -18.72 -5.42
CA ILE A 6 -9.12 -18.12 -4.70
C ILE A 6 -7.90 -18.14 -5.63
N LYS A 7 -7.37 -16.96 -5.94
CA LYS A 7 -6.23 -16.78 -6.85
C LYS A 7 -4.90 -16.74 -6.12
N ALA A 8 -4.88 -16.09 -4.94
CA ALA A 8 -3.68 -15.99 -4.12
C ALA A 8 -4.05 -15.86 -2.64
N ILE A 9 -3.18 -16.37 -1.78
CA ILE A 9 -3.29 -16.26 -0.32
C ILE A 9 -1.94 -15.88 0.26
N ALA A 10 -1.96 -14.90 1.15
CA ALA A 10 -0.85 -14.59 2.03
C ALA A 10 -1.34 -14.65 3.48
N ARG A 11 -0.58 -15.31 4.34
CA ARG A 11 -1.01 -15.54 5.72
C ARG A 11 0.16 -15.48 6.70
N ILE A 12 -0.07 -14.83 7.82
CA ILE A 12 0.77 -14.92 9.01
C ILE A 12 -0.12 -15.54 10.10
N PRO A 13 0.10 -16.84 10.38
CA PRO A 13 -0.78 -17.59 11.29
C PRO A 13 -0.93 -16.92 12.67
N GLY A 14 -2.16 -16.84 13.13
CA GLY A 14 -2.51 -16.22 14.41
C GLY A 14 -2.65 -14.71 14.39
N GLU A 15 -2.31 -14.06 13.28
CA GLU A 15 -2.33 -12.60 13.17
C GLU A 15 -3.27 -12.10 12.08
N ARG A 16 -2.92 -12.29 10.81
CA ARG A 16 -3.68 -11.77 9.68
C ARG A 16 -3.44 -12.58 8.40
N ALA A 17 -4.44 -12.55 7.52
CA ALA A 17 -4.34 -13.12 6.18
C ALA A 17 -4.93 -12.16 5.15
N LYS A 18 -4.41 -12.22 3.93
CA LYS A 18 -5.01 -11.57 2.75
C LYS A 18 -5.32 -12.62 1.70
N VAL A 19 -6.51 -12.56 1.12
CA VAL A 19 -6.99 -13.52 0.12
C VAL A 19 -7.48 -12.77 -1.11
N ALA A 20 -6.90 -13.07 -2.26
CA ALA A 20 -7.34 -12.54 -3.54
C ALA A 20 -8.32 -13.53 -4.21
N VAL A 21 -9.50 -13.05 -4.53
CA VAL A 21 -10.59 -13.83 -5.11
C VAL A 21 -11.06 -13.28 -6.44
N GLU A 22 -11.53 -14.14 -7.30
CA GLU A 22 -12.09 -13.81 -8.60
C GLU A 22 -13.40 -14.56 -8.82
N SER A 23 -14.35 -13.94 -9.49
CA SER A 23 -15.59 -14.59 -9.94
C SER A 23 -15.53 -14.93 -11.41
N TYR A 24 -16.08 -16.08 -11.79
CA TYR A 24 -16.31 -16.43 -13.20
C TYR A 24 -17.57 -15.78 -13.77
N ASP A 25 -18.41 -15.18 -12.94
CA ASP A 25 -19.61 -14.46 -13.35
C ASP A 25 -19.46 -12.97 -12.99
N ASP A 26 -19.42 -12.11 -14.00
CA ASP A 26 -19.23 -10.65 -13.82
C ASP A 26 -20.35 -9.99 -13.03
N ARG A 27 -21.49 -10.65 -12.88
CA ARG A 27 -22.63 -10.16 -12.08
C ARG A 27 -22.47 -10.41 -10.59
N ILE A 28 -21.48 -11.21 -10.20
CA ILE A 28 -21.20 -11.55 -8.80
C ILE A 28 -20.01 -10.76 -8.30
N ASP A 29 -20.22 -9.99 -7.22
CA ASP A 29 -19.12 -9.41 -6.46
C ASP A 29 -18.43 -10.51 -5.61
N PRO A 30 -17.21 -10.92 -5.97
CA PRO A 30 -16.57 -12.05 -5.28
C PRO A 30 -16.19 -11.70 -3.83
N VAL A 31 -15.83 -10.47 -3.53
CA VAL A 31 -15.53 -10.03 -2.16
C VAL A 31 -16.79 -10.03 -1.31
N GLY A 32 -17.86 -9.43 -1.80
CA GLY A 32 -19.13 -9.40 -1.10
C GLY A 32 -19.70 -10.79 -0.84
N ALA A 33 -19.55 -11.72 -1.79
CA ALA A 33 -19.98 -13.10 -1.65
C ALA A 33 -19.16 -13.88 -0.59
N CYS A 34 -17.86 -13.64 -0.50
CA CYS A 34 -16.98 -14.27 0.50
C CYS A 34 -17.19 -13.70 1.90
N VAL A 35 -17.34 -12.40 2.01
CA VAL A 35 -17.55 -11.72 3.30
C VAL A 35 -18.96 -12.00 3.84
N GLY A 36 -19.96 -11.99 2.97
CA GLY A 36 -21.37 -12.12 3.34
C GLY A 36 -21.95 -10.86 3.98
N MET A 37 -23.25 -10.87 4.17
CA MET A 37 -23.96 -9.73 4.75
C MET A 37 -23.46 -9.45 6.17
N LYS A 38 -22.96 -8.23 6.42
CA LYS A 38 -22.34 -7.81 7.70
C LYS A 38 -21.23 -8.77 8.18
N GLY A 39 -20.51 -9.38 7.26
CA GLY A 39 -19.43 -10.32 7.59
C GLY A 39 -19.89 -11.71 8.03
N SER A 40 -21.14 -12.06 7.78
CA SER A 40 -21.73 -13.32 8.27
C SER A 40 -20.99 -14.59 7.87
N ARG A 41 -20.35 -14.59 6.69
CA ARG A 41 -19.56 -15.75 6.21
C ARG A 41 -18.13 -15.70 6.71
N ILE A 42 -17.47 -14.58 6.57
CA ILE A 42 -16.04 -14.44 6.93
C ILE A 42 -15.82 -14.58 8.43
N HIS A 43 -16.74 -14.11 9.27
CA HIS A 43 -16.63 -14.25 10.72
C HIS A 43 -16.61 -15.70 11.21
N GLY A 44 -17.26 -16.61 10.49
CA GLY A 44 -17.20 -18.05 10.77
C GLY A 44 -15.76 -18.57 10.64
N ILE A 45 -15.11 -18.22 9.54
CA ILE A 45 -13.72 -18.62 9.25
C ILE A 45 -12.74 -17.96 10.23
N VAL A 46 -12.91 -16.67 10.47
CA VAL A 46 -12.09 -15.92 11.46
C VAL A 46 -12.14 -16.57 12.84
N ARG A 47 -13.31 -17.04 13.27
CA ARG A 47 -13.49 -17.75 14.54
C ARG A 47 -12.77 -19.10 14.57
N GLU A 48 -12.85 -19.88 13.50
CA GLU A 48 -12.15 -21.16 13.40
C GLU A 48 -10.63 -20.99 13.44
N LEU A 49 -10.13 -19.89 12.87
CA LEU A 49 -8.71 -19.51 12.89
C LEU A 49 -8.30 -18.75 14.17
N ARG A 50 -9.10 -18.80 15.23
CA ARG A 50 -8.83 -18.19 16.53
C ARG A 50 -8.60 -16.68 16.47
N ASN A 51 -9.53 -15.97 15.79
CA ASN A 51 -9.54 -14.51 15.60
C ASN A 51 -8.39 -13.97 14.72
N GLU A 52 -7.92 -14.77 13.78
CA GLU A 52 -7.05 -14.29 12.71
C GLU A 52 -7.86 -13.41 11.75
N ASN A 53 -7.47 -12.14 11.57
CA ASN A 53 -8.15 -11.24 10.65
C ASN A 53 -7.91 -11.64 9.20
N ILE A 54 -8.97 -11.64 8.39
CA ILE A 54 -8.90 -12.01 6.97
C ILE A 54 -9.39 -10.84 6.13
N ASP A 55 -8.49 -10.32 5.27
CA ASP A 55 -8.82 -9.34 4.24
C ASP A 55 -9.08 -10.06 2.92
N VAL A 56 -10.26 -9.87 2.37
CA VAL A 56 -10.63 -10.40 1.05
C VAL A 56 -10.57 -9.28 0.03
N ILE A 57 -9.82 -9.47 -1.05
CA ILE A 57 -9.64 -8.50 -2.12
C ILE A 57 -10.00 -9.09 -3.49
N ASN A 58 -10.44 -8.24 -4.41
CA ASN A 58 -10.65 -8.64 -5.81
C ASN A 58 -9.31 -8.84 -6.51
N TYR A 59 -9.12 -10.03 -7.08
CA TYR A 59 -8.00 -10.30 -7.96
C TYR A 59 -8.14 -9.54 -9.29
N THR A 60 -7.02 -9.16 -9.85
CA THR A 60 -6.91 -8.62 -11.21
C THR A 60 -5.57 -9.00 -11.82
N SER A 61 -5.54 -9.18 -13.13
CA SER A 61 -4.30 -9.41 -13.88
C SER A 61 -3.47 -8.13 -14.08
N ASN A 62 -4.06 -6.96 -13.87
CA ASN A 62 -3.34 -5.69 -13.87
C ASN A 62 -2.52 -5.57 -12.58
N LEU A 63 -1.19 -5.69 -12.70
CA LEU A 63 -0.27 -5.69 -11.55
C LEU A 63 -0.37 -4.42 -10.70
N SER A 64 -0.41 -3.25 -11.32
CA SER A 64 -0.53 -1.98 -10.60
C SER A 64 -1.78 -1.94 -9.74
N LEU A 65 -2.91 -2.35 -10.31
CA LEU A 65 -4.19 -2.40 -9.60
C LEU A 65 -4.20 -3.50 -8.53
N PHE A 66 -3.57 -4.64 -8.79
CA PHE A 66 -3.47 -5.73 -7.82
C PHE A 66 -2.66 -5.34 -6.58
N ILE A 67 -1.51 -4.68 -6.78
CA ILE A 67 -0.69 -4.17 -5.69
C ILE A 67 -1.44 -3.10 -4.88
N GLN A 68 -2.16 -2.20 -5.55
CA GLN A 68 -3.01 -1.21 -4.86
C GLN A 68 -4.07 -1.88 -3.98
N ARG A 69 -4.75 -2.89 -4.51
CA ARG A 69 -5.76 -3.65 -3.75
C ARG A 69 -5.14 -4.45 -2.60
N ALA A 70 -3.95 -5.01 -2.80
CA ALA A 70 -3.22 -5.74 -1.77
C ALA A 70 -2.83 -4.87 -0.58
N LEU A 71 -2.59 -3.57 -0.78
CA LEU A 71 -2.30 -2.60 0.27
C LEU A 71 -3.55 -2.03 0.96
N SER A 72 -4.74 -2.49 0.57
CA SER A 72 -5.98 -2.11 1.26
C SER A 72 -5.83 -2.29 2.80
N PRO A 73 -6.38 -1.39 3.61
CA PRO A 73 -7.29 -0.29 3.29
C PRO A 73 -6.62 1.02 2.85
N ALA A 74 -5.30 1.06 2.72
CA ALA A 74 -4.58 2.26 2.31
C ALA A 74 -4.92 2.67 0.87
N LYS A 75 -5.03 3.98 0.64
CA LYS A 75 -5.23 4.57 -0.68
C LYS A 75 -3.90 5.04 -1.23
N ILE A 76 -3.57 4.59 -2.42
CA ILE A 76 -2.32 4.90 -3.11
C ILE A 76 -2.54 6.06 -4.07
N SER A 77 -1.66 7.07 -4.03
CA SER A 77 -1.69 8.21 -4.97
C SER A 77 -1.15 7.81 -6.34
N SER A 78 -0.01 7.14 -6.36
CA SER A 78 0.61 6.64 -7.59
C SER A 78 1.46 5.40 -7.34
N ILE A 79 1.75 4.67 -8.41
CA ILE A 79 2.54 3.44 -8.34
C ILE A 79 3.45 3.33 -9.58
N ARG A 80 4.66 2.84 -9.37
CA ARG A 80 5.58 2.40 -10.41
C ARG A 80 5.90 0.94 -10.21
N VAL A 81 5.75 0.14 -11.25
CA VAL A 81 6.04 -1.29 -11.21
C VAL A 81 7.20 -1.60 -12.14
N ASN A 82 8.20 -2.28 -11.61
CA ASN A 82 9.30 -2.87 -12.36
C ASN A 82 9.13 -4.40 -12.36
N GLU A 83 8.64 -4.93 -13.46
CA GLU A 83 8.35 -6.36 -13.60
C GLU A 83 9.61 -7.22 -13.65
N GLU A 84 10.71 -6.68 -14.20
CA GLU A 84 11.99 -7.41 -14.32
C GLU A 84 12.62 -7.67 -12.95
N GLU A 85 12.58 -6.67 -12.07
CA GLU A 85 13.12 -6.77 -10.72
C GLU A 85 12.10 -7.26 -9.69
N LYS A 86 10.84 -7.41 -10.08
CA LYS A 86 9.70 -7.68 -9.21
C LYS A 86 9.62 -6.70 -8.04
N LYS A 87 9.73 -5.42 -8.36
CA LYS A 87 9.64 -4.31 -7.41
C LYS A 87 8.51 -3.36 -7.78
N ALA A 88 7.90 -2.79 -6.76
CA ALA A 88 6.91 -1.74 -6.90
C ALA A 88 7.22 -0.59 -5.94
N GLU A 89 7.17 0.63 -6.46
CA GLU A 89 7.26 1.85 -5.67
C GLU A 89 5.86 2.44 -5.55
N VAL A 90 5.38 2.58 -4.33
CA VAL A 90 4.06 3.14 -4.05
C VAL A 90 4.20 4.48 -3.33
N TYR A 91 3.40 5.43 -3.77
CA TYR A 91 3.40 6.79 -3.25
C TYR A 91 2.06 7.07 -2.60
N LEU A 92 2.09 7.48 -1.33
CA LEU A 92 0.91 7.67 -0.52
C LEU A 92 0.96 9.02 0.20
N ARG A 93 -0.23 9.58 0.42
CA ARG A 93 -0.35 10.73 1.33
C ARG A 93 0.11 10.34 2.74
N PRO A 94 0.63 11.31 3.52
CA PRO A 94 1.14 11.03 4.86
C PRO A 94 0.16 10.28 5.78
N GLU A 95 -1.12 10.60 5.69
CA GLU A 95 -2.18 9.98 6.48
C GLU A 95 -2.46 8.51 6.10
N GLU A 96 -2.12 8.09 4.88
CA GLU A 96 -2.32 6.73 4.39
C GLU A 96 -1.14 5.79 4.68
N VAL A 97 0.02 6.35 5.01
CA VAL A 97 1.28 5.58 5.19
C VAL A 97 1.14 4.55 6.31
N SER A 98 0.59 4.94 7.44
CA SER A 98 0.41 4.04 8.59
C SER A 98 -0.55 2.89 8.29
N LEU A 99 -1.56 3.14 7.46
CA LEU A 99 -2.49 2.10 6.99
C LEU A 99 -1.82 1.12 6.03
N ALA A 100 -0.97 1.62 5.13
CA ALA A 100 -0.24 0.79 4.17
C ALA A 100 0.75 -0.16 4.88
N ILE A 101 1.50 0.36 5.84
CA ILE A 101 2.46 -0.44 6.63
C ILE A 101 1.71 -1.38 7.57
N GLY A 102 0.70 -0.89 8.27
CA GLY A 102 -0.06 -1.64 9.25
C GLY A 102 0.68 -1.85 10.56
N LYS A 103 -0.02 -2.38 11.55
CA LYS A 103 0.54 -2.69 12.86
C LYS A 103 1.66 -3.74 12.73
N GLY A 104 2.85 -3.40 13.23
CA GLY A 104 4.01 -4.29 13.15
C GLY A 104 4.49 -4.58 11.71
N GLY A 105 4.10 -3.77 10.72
CA GLY A 105 4.42 -3.98 9.32
C GLY A 105 3.64 -5.13 8.65
N LEU A 106 2.61 -5.66 9.28
CA LEU A 106 1.86 -6.82 8.78
C LEU A 106 1.17 -6.57 7.46
N ASN A 107 0.59 -5.39 7.26
CA ASN A 107 -0.16 -5.09 6.04
C ASN A 107 0.75 -5.10 4.80
N ILE A 108 1.87 -4.39 4.85
CA ILE A 108 2.83 -4.36 3.74
C ILE A 108 3.47 -5.73 3.52
N LYS A 109 3.82 -6.44 4.57
CA LYS A 109 4.40 -7.78 4.48
C LYS A 109 3.47 -8.77 3.79
N LEU A 110 2.19 -8.77 4.16
CA LEU A 110 1.19 -9.61 3.52
C LEU A 110 0.94 -9.20 2.06
N ALA A 111 0.94 -7.91 1.76
CA ALA A 111 0.82 -7.42 0.38
C ALA A 111 1.99 -7.89 -0.49
N CYS A 112 3.21 -7.86 0.01
CA CYS A 112 4.38 -8.39 -0.71
C CYS A 112 4.29 -9.91 -0.92
N MET A 113 3.88 -10.65 0.08
CA MET A 113 3.67 -12.10 -0.04
C MET A 113 2.57 -12.44 -1.04
N LEU A 114 1.48 -11.69 -1.05
CA LEU A 114 0.32 -11.93 -1.91
C LEU A 114 0.63 -11.65 -3.38
N THR A 115 1.34 -10.57 -3.65
CA THR A 115 1.67 -10.12 -5.01
C THR A 115 2.98 -10.68 -5.53
N GLU A 116 3.83 -11.24 -4.66
CA GLU A 116 5.20 -11.70 -4.96
C GLU A 116 6.13 -10.58 -5.46
N TYR A 117 5.83 -9.34 -5.09
CA TYR A 117 6.63 -8.14 -5.38
C TYR A 117 7.18 -7.53 -4.10
N THR A 118 8.40 -7.01 -4.16
CA THR A 118 8.92 -6.13 -3.12
C THR A 118 8.29 -4.75 -3.27
N ILE A 119 7.66 -4.24 -2.22
CA ILE A 119 6.95 -2.96 -2.23
C ILE A 119 7.72 -1.95 -1.39
N ASP A 120 8.16 -0.87 -2.04
CA ASP A 120 8.77 0.29 -1.39
C ASP A 120 7.72 1.38 -1.22
N VAL A 121 7.60 1.90 0.01
CA VAL A 121 6.62 2.92 0.37
C VAL A 121 7.30 4.28 0.47
N PHE A 122 6.78 5.23 -0.28
CA PHE A 122 7.22 6.63 -0.28
C PHE A 122 6.07 7.56 0.11
N ARG A 123 6.43 8.65 0.76
CA ARG A 123 5.49 9.73 1.04
C ARG A 123 5.32 10.59 -0.21
N ASP A 124 4.06 10.80 -0.61
CA ASP A 124 3.70 11.77 -1.63
C ASP A 124 3.52 13.14 -0.99
N ILE A 125 4.27 14.14 -1.49
CA ILE A 125 4.27 15.51 -0.96
C ILE A 125 3.42 16.44 -1.85
N GLU A 126 2.78 15.93 -2.91
CA GLU A 126 1.84 16.74 -3.69
C GLU A 126 0.67 17.17 -2.81
N GLY A 127 0.68 18.46 -2.44
CA GLY A 127 -0.35 19.08 -1.60
C GLY A 127 0.12 19.44 -0.19
N ALA A 128 1.35 19.19 0.21
CA ALA A 128 2.00 20.14 1.07
C ALA A 128 2.01 21.42 0.23
N ASP A 129 1.09 22.36 0.53
CA ASP A 129 1.23 23.70 0.03
C ASP A 129 2.72 24.01 0.06
N GLU A 130 3.22 24.57 -1.02
CA GLU A 130 4.46 25.32 -1.00
C GLU A 130 4.28 26.47 0.03
N GLU A 131 4.04 26.17 1.27
CA GLU A 131 4.67 26.89 2.33
C GLU A 131 6.14 26.63 2.07
N ASP A 132 6.68 27.41 1.13
CA ASP A 132 8.09 27.65 1.07
C ASP A 132 8.56 27.57 2.50
N ILE A 133 9.30 26.51 2.81
CA ILE A 133 10.13 26.56 3.99
C ILE A 133 10.98 27.76 3.68
N TYR A 134 10.63 28.90 4.29
CA TYR A 134 11.40 30.13 4.16
C TYR A 134 12.74 29.86 4.81
N LEU A 135 13.59 29.13 4.05
CA LEU A 135 15.02 29.01 4.38
C LEU A 135 15.64 30.41 4.54
N ASP A 136 15.00 31.39 3.93
CA ASP A 136 15.38 32.78 4.08
C ASP A 136 15.11 33.36 5.48
N GLU A 137 14.16 32.83 6.24
CA GLU A 137 13.97 33.18 7.66
C GLU A 137 15.09 32.65 8.57
N PHE A 138 15.81 31.61 8.12
CA PHE A 138 16.96 31.06 8.84
C PHE A 138 18.31 31.54 8.29
N SER A 139 18.31 32.48 7.35
CA SER A 139 19.53 32.99 6.70
C SER A 139 20.53 33.63 7.64
N ASP A 140 20.08 34.12 8.80
CA ASP A 140 20.93 34.70 9.83
C ASP A 140 21.67 33.63 10.66
N GLU A 141 21.22 32.36 10.64
CA GLU A 141 21.79 31.27 11.43
C GLU A 141 22.54 30.23 10.57
N ILE A 142 22.33 30.22 9.24
CA ILE A 142 22.87 29.24 8.32
C ILE A 142 23.61 29.92 7.18
N ASP A 143 24.83 29.46 6.87
CA ASP A 143 25.60 29.99 5.75
C ASP A 143 24.85 29.82 4.42
N GLN A 144 24.86 30.85 3.57
CA GLN A 144 24.13 30.90 2.31
C GLN A 144 24.45 29.71 1.39
N TRP A 145 25.70 29.20 1.41
CA TRP A 145 26.09 28.04 0.59
C TRP A 145 25.36 26.77 0.97
N VAL A 146 25.00 26.61 2.27
CA VAL A 146 24.19 25.41 2.74
C VAL A 146 22.78 25.53 2.20
N ILE A 147 22.19 26.70 2.23
CA ILE A 147 20.87 26.99 1.69
C ILE A 147 20.84 26.69 0.19
N ASP A 148 21.82 27.15 -0.55
CA ASP A 148 21.95 26.92 -1.99
C ASP A 148 22.16 25.43 -2.32
N ALA A 149 22.94 24.72 -1.51
CA ALA A 149 23.14 23.28 -1.66
C ALA A 149 21.85 22.50 -1.40
N ILE A 150 21.04 22.87 -0.41
CA ILE A 150 19.74 22.27 -0.11
C ILE A 150 18.75 22.55 -1.24
N LYS A 151 18.65 23.81 -1.72
CA LYS A 151 17.81 24.19 -2.85
C LYS A 151 18.19 23.42 -4.12
N ALA A 152 19.47 23.27 -4.41
CA ALA A 152 19.96 22.50 -5.55
C ALA A 152 19.64 21.01 -5.44
N SER A 153 19.74 20.41 -4.26
CA SER A 153 19.38 18.99 -4.04
C SER A 153 17.88 18.75 -4.18
N VAL A 154 17.05 19.69 -3.76
CA VAL A 154 15.58 19.65 -3.94
C VAL A 154 15.19 19.77 -5.41
N LEU A 155 15.92 20.57 -6.20
CA LEU A 155 15.68 20.73 -7.65
C LEU A 155 16.09 19.49 -8.47
N ILE A 156 17.04 18.69 -7.99
CA ILE A 156 17.50 17.46 -8.63
C ILE A 156 16.57 16.27 -8.35
N LEU A 157 15.81 16.31 -7.25
CA LEU A 157 14.79 15.32 -6.94
C LEU A 157 13.55 15.59 -7.81
N PRO A 158 13.00 14.55 -8.49
CA PRO A 158 11.69 14.72 -9.15
C PRO A 158 10.71 15.27 -8.11
N SER A 159 9.94 16.26 -8.49
CA SER A 159 9.11 17.14 -7.63
C SER A 159 8.04 16.44 -6.78
N ARG A 160 8.08 15.12 -6.61
CA ARG A 160 7.02 14.33 -5.98
C ARG A 160 7.43 13.59 -4.72
N TYR A 161 8.73 13.41 -4.40
CA TYR A 161 9.11 12.43 -3.39
C TYR A 161 10.25 12.89 -2.50
N SER A 162 10.08 12.73 -1.22
CA SER A 162 11.09 13.14 -0.26
C SER A 162 11.64 12.04 0.62
N MET A 163 10.98 10.89 0.78
CA MET A 163 11.51 9.91 1.72
C MET A 163 10.94 8.51 1.52
N HIS A 164 11.85 7.54 1.40
CA HIS A 164 11.55 6.12 1.52
C HIS A 164 11.18 5.80 2.98
N LEU A 165 10.03 5.19 3.20
CA LEU A 165 9.47 4.97 4.54
C LEU A 165 9.47 3.51 4.96
N ALA A 166 9.35 2.58 4.02
CA ALA A 166 9.36 1.16 4.31
C ALA A 166 9.61 0.30 3.06
N THR A 167 10.27 -0.82 3.28
CA THR A 167 10.44 -1.92 2.31
C THR A 167 10.12 -3.23 2.99
N CYS A 168 9.53 -4.17 2.28
CA CYS A 168 9.31 -5.53 2.77
C CYS A 168 10.29 -6.56 2.22
#